data_5f1124834394fa5fa752d86c89d51fed
#
_entry.id   5f1124834394fa5fa752d86c89d51fed
#
_cell.length_a   1.000
_cell.length_b   1.000
_cell.length_c   1.000
_cell.angle_alpha   90.00
_cell.angle_beta   90.00
_cell.angle_gamma   90.00
#
_symmetry.space_group_name_H-M   'P 1'
#
loop_
_entity.id
_entity.type
_entity.pdbx_description
1 polymer ?
#
loop_
_entity_poly.entity_id
_entity_poly.type
_entity_poly.pdbx_seq_one_letter_code
_entity_poly.pdbx_strand_id
1 'polypeptide(L)'
;MRKLALNDEILLKIEKPARYIGNEVNSVMKDPEKVDIRFAMCFPDVYEIGMSHLGIQILYDMFNQREDVWCERVYSPWLDLHKIMKEEQIPLFALESQDPIRDFDFLGITIQYEMCYTNILQILDLSRIPIHSRDRGETDPIVIGGGPCTYNPEPLAEFFDIFYIGEGETVYDELLDAYKEYRACLLYTSPSP
;
A
#
# COMPACT_ATOMS: atom_id res chain seq x y z
N MET A 1 5.33 -9.12 -21.31
CA MET A 1 5.28 -9.95 -20.09
C MET A 1 5.84 -9.08 -18.99
N ARG A 2 5.08 -8.84 -17.93
CA ARG A 2 5.47 -7.95 -16.83
C ARG A 2 6.67 -8.55 -16.09
N LYS A 3 7.62 -7.72 -15.68
CA LYS A 3 8.77 -8.15 -14.88
C LYS A 3 8.30 -8.34 -13.42
N LEU A 4 8.50 -9.51 -12.85
CA LEU A 4 8.23 -9.74 -11.43
C LEU A 4 9.31 -9.04 -10.57
N ALA A 5 8.92 -8.57 -9.39
CA ALA A 5 9.84 -8.03 -8.40
C ALA A 5 10.83 -9.09 -7.92
N LEU A 6 10.36 -10.35 -7.81
CA LEU A 6 11.16 -11.51 -7.42
C LEU A 6 11.61 -12.28 -8.66
N ASN A 7 12.88 -12.64 -8.70
CA ASN A 7 13.42 -13.51 -9.74
C ASN A 7 13.10 -14.99 -9.44
N ASP A 8 13.28 -15.86 -10.45
CA ASP A 8 12.98 -17.29 -10.34
C ASP A 8 13.79 -17.99 -9.23
N GLU A 9 15.01 -17.54 -8.99
CA GLU A 9 15.87 -18.12 -7.95
C GLU A 9 15.27 -17.89 -6.54
N ILE A 10 14.71 -16.71 -6.29
CA ILE A 10 14.02 -16.41 -5.03
C ILE A 10 12.71 -17.17 -4.94
N LEU A 11 11.92 -17.17 -6.03
CA LEU A 11 10.63 -17.88 -6.06
C LEU A 11 10.76 -19.37 -5.76
N LEU A 12 11.89 -19.99 -6.13
CA LEU A 12 12.18 -21.41 -5.86
C LEU A 12 12.62 -21.67 -4.40
N LYS A 13 13.04 -20.63 -3.67
CA LYS A 13 13.49 -20.75 -2.26
C LYS A 13 12.38 -20.57 -1.23
N ILE A 14 11.23 -20.02 -1.63
CA ILE A 14 10.11 -19.71 -0.73
C ILE A 14 9.00 -20.75 -0.81
N GLU A 15 8.29 -20.99 0.30
CA GLU A 15 7.29 -22.06 0.41
C GLU A 15 6.10 -21.88 -0.54
N LYS A 16 5.62 -20.67 -0.72
CA LYS A 16 4.40 -20.37 -1.48
C LYS A 16 4.59 -19.18 -2.41
N PRO A 17 5.33 -19.34 -3.51
CA PRO A 17 5.61 -18.24 -4.44
C PRO A 17 4.34 -17.60 -5.04
N ALA A 18 3.25 -18.36 -5.14
CA ALA A 18 1.95 -17.86 -5.64
C ALA A 18 1.40 -16.67 -4.87
N ARG A 19 1.79 -16.47 -3.60
CA ARG A 19 1.40 -15.30 -2.78
C ARG A 19 1.88 -13.97 -3.37
N TYR A 20 2.94 -13.99 -4.17
CA TYR A 20 3.73 -12.80 -4.52
C TYR A 20 3.79 -12.50 -6.02
N ILE A 21 3.22 -13.36 -6.84
CA ILE A 21 3.29 -13.20 -8.30
C ILE A 21 2.13 -12.41 -8.91
N GLY A 22 1.05 -12.18 -8.15
CA GLY A 22 -0.14 -11.49 -8.65
C GLY A 22 -0.79 -12.18 -9.86
N ASN A 23 -1.32 -11.39 -10.78
CA ASN A 23 -1.96 -11.88 -12.01
C ASN A 23 -3.22 -12.74 -11.79
N GLU A 24 -4.00 -12.39 -10.78
CA GLU A 24 -5.29 -13.01 -10.49
C GLU A 24 -6.35 -12.58 -11.52
N VAL A 25 -7.37 -13.41 -11.71
CA VAL A 25 -8.40 -13.21 -12.74
C VAL A 25 -9.12 -11.86 -12.60
N ASN A 26 -9.34 -11.41 -11.36
CA ASN A 26 -10.05 -10.16 -11.07
C ASN A 26 -9.12 -8.99 -10.73
N SER A 27 -7.81 -9.12 -10.97
CA SER A 27 -6.89 -8.02 -10.75
C SER A 27 -7.04 -6.94 -11.82
N VAL A 28 -7.06 -5.68 -11.39
CA VAL A 28 -7.16 -4.53 -12.28
C VAL A 28 -5.76 -4.06 -12.63
N MET A 29 -5.47 -4.04 -13.93
CA MET A 29 -4.19 -3.58 -14.47
C MET A 29 -4.40 -2.26 -15.20
N LYS A 30 -3.71 -1.21 -14.74
CA LYS A 30 -3.68 0.10 -15.40
C LYS A 30 -2.26 0.45 -15.84
N ASP A 31 -2.15 1.50 -16.61
CA ASP A 31 -0.87 2.08 -17.02
C ASP A 31 -0.50 3.17 -16.01
N PRO A 32 0.61 3.05 -15.27
CA PRO A 32 0.99 4.03 -14.26
C PRO A 32 1.19 5.45 -14.82
N GLU A 33 1.49 5.57 -16.13
CA GLU A 33 1.66 6.87 -16.78
C GLU A 33 0.32 7.56 -17.10
N LYS A 34 -0.80 6.84 -16.96
CA LYS A 34 -2.15 7.34 -17.29
C LYS A 34 -3.05 7.58 -16.09
N VAL A 35 -2.56 7.32 -14.89
CA VAL A 35 -3.28 7.58 -13.65
C VAL A 35 -2.63 8.73 -12.90
N ASP A 36 -3.45 9.51 -12.21
CA ASP A 36 -2.98 10.64 -11.40
C ASP A 36 -2.54 10.19 -10.01
N ILE A 37 -3.14 9.10 -9.51
CA ILE A 37 -2.93 8.60 -8.15
C ILE A 37 -2.68 7.09 -8.17
N ARG A 38 -1.62 6.66 -7.50
CA ARG A 38 -1.35 5.27 -7.17
C ARG A 38 -1.60 5.01 -5.70
N PHE A 39 -2.49 4.09 -5.40
CA PHE A 39 -2.90 3.75 -4.04
C PHE A 39 -2.52 2.30 -3.70
N ALA A 40 -1.65 2.11 -2.71
CA ALA A 40 -1.32 0.79 -2.18
C ALA A 40 -2.29 0.43 -1.06
N MET A 41 -3.21 -0.51 -1.31
CA MET A 41 -4.16 -1.03 -0.31
C MET A 41 -3.56 -2.22 0.41
N CYS A 42 -3.18 -2.01 1.67
CA CYS A 42 -2.44 -2.99 2.45
C CYS A 42 -3.30 -3.67 3.51
N PHE A 43 -3.26 -5.01 3.50
CA PHE A 43 -3.69 -5.82 4.64
C PHE A 43 -2.43 -6.29 5.39
N PRO A 44 -2.25 -5.94 6.67
CA PRO A 44 -1.00 -6.19 7.40
C PRO A 44 -0.91 -7.63 7.93
N ASP A 45 -1.20 -8.60 7.08
CA ASP A 45 -1.05 -10.03 7.32
C ASP A 45 -0.75 -10.73 6.00
N VAL A 46 -0.57 -12.05 6.03
CA VAL A 46 -0.25 -12.86 4.86
C VAL A 46 -1.38 -12.87 3.84
N TYR A 47 -1.02 -13.15 2.60
CA TYR A 47 -1.92 -13.18 1.44
C TYR A 47 -3.21 -13.97 1.69
N GLU A 48 -3.13 -15.19 2.28
CA GLU A 48 -4.30 -16.06 2.48
C GLU A 48 -5.35 -15.47 3.43
N ILE A 49 -4.93 -14.62 4.36
CA ILE A 49 -5.84 -13.93 5.28
C ILE A 49 -6.42 -12.69 4.61
N GLY A 50 -5.56 -11.86 4.05
CA GLY A 50 -5.96 -10.58 3.47
C GLY A 50 -6.76 -10.72 2.17
N MET A 51 -6.44 -11.70 1.31
CA MET A 51 -7.13 -11.87 0.02
C MET A 51 -8.62 -12.24 0.16
N SER A 52 -9.01 -12.81 1.29
CA SER A 52 -10.41 -13.16 1.58
C SER A 52 -11.19 -12.06 2.32
N HIS A 53 -10.52 -10.96 2.68
CA HIS A 53 -11.15 -9.87 3.45
C HIS A 53 -12.02 -8.99 2.55
N LEU A 54 -13.35 -9.08 2.76
CA LEU A 54 -14.35 -8.42 1.91
C LEU A 54 -14.17 -6.89 1.86
N GLY A 55 -13.88 -6.24 2.98
CA GLY A 55 -13.70 -4.78 3.04
C GLY A 55 -12.60 -4.28 2.12
N ILE A 56 -11.46 -4.99 2.05
CA ILE A 56 -10.38 -4.64 1.09
C ILE A 56 -10.85 -4.84 -0.34
N GLN A 57 -11.58 -5.91 -0.64
CA GLN A 57 -12.06 -6.17 -1.99
C GLN A 57 -13.03 -5.09 -2.46
N ILE A 58 -13.93 -4.64 -1.57
CA ILE A 58 -14.87 -3.55 -1.88
C ILE A 58 -14.10 -2.25 -2.16
N LEU A 59 -13.18 -1.85 -1.30
CA LEU A 59 -12.40 -0.64 -1.50
C LEU A 59 -11.51 -0.73 -2.74
N TYR A 60 -10.88 -1.87 -2.98
CA TYR A 60 -10.08 -2.12 -4.18
C TYR A 60 -10.91 -1.93 -5.47
N ASP A 61 -12.14 -2.47 -5.50
CA ASP A 61 -13.04 -2.30 -6.63
C ASP A 61 -13.47 -0.85 -6.80
N MET A 62 -13.91 -0.19 -5.72
CA MET A 62 -14.34 1.22 -5.72
C MET A 62 -13.24 2.16 -6.24
N PHE A 63 -12.02 2.06 -5.72
CA PHE A 63 -10.92 2.89 -6.19
C PHE A 63 -10.61 2.64 -7.67
N ASN A 64 -10.66 1.39 -8.11
CA ASN A 64 -10.35 1.04 -9.49
C ASN A 64 -11.46 1.35 -10.49
N GLN A 65 -12.68 1.69 -10.05
CA GLN A 65 -13.74 2.25 -10.91
C GLN A 65 -13.39 3.67 -11.38
N ARG A 66 -12.55 4.41 -10.66
CA ARG A 66 -12.02 5.69 -11.10
C ARG A 66 -10.96 5.48 -12.18
N GLU A 67 -11.01 6.26 -13.26
CA GLU A 67 -10.02 6.19 -14.35
C GLU A 67 -8.66 6.77 -13.92
N ASP A 68 -8.69 7.77 -13.04
CA ASP A 68 -7.54 8.54 -12.60
C ASP A 68 -6.79 7.91 -11.40
N VAL A 69 -7.30 6.81 -10.85
CA VAL A 69 -6.72 6.12 -9.68
C VAL A 69 -6.39 4.68 -10.03
N TRP A 70 -5.22 4.21 -9.63
CA TRP A 70 -4.89 2.80 -9.65
C TRP A 70 -4.63 2.29 -8.23
N CYS A 71 -5.55 1.48 -7.73
CA CYS A 71 -5.42 0.80 -6.45
C CYS A 71 -4.80 -0.58 -6.66
N GLU A 72 -3.76 -0.87 -5.90
CA GLU A 72 -2.99 -2.11 -5.95
C GLU A 72 -2.92 -2.74 -4.56
N ARG A 73 -2.91 -4.09 -4.48
CA ARG A 73 -2.96 -4.80 -3.21
C ARG A 73 -1.56 -5.11 -2.69
N VAL A 74 -1.44 -5.03 -1.37
CA VAL A 74 -0.20 -5.31 -0.64
C VAL A 74 -0.51 -6.20 0.56
N TYR A 75 0.35 -7.18 0.81
CA TYR A 75 0.27 -8.08 1.97
C TYR A 75 1.62 -8.19 2.67
N SER A 76 1.59 -8.54 3.95
CA SER A 76 2.81 -8.82 4.70
C SER A 76 3.49 -10.09 4.15
N PRO A 77 4.79 -10.07 3.85
CA PRO A 77 5.47 -11.27 3.42
C PRO A 77 5.64 -12.25 4.59
N TRP A 78 5.60 -13.55 4.27
CA TRP A 78 5.93 -14.59 5.23
C TRP A 78 7.41 -14.55 5.62
N LEU A 79 7.78 -15.22 6.70
CA LEU A 79 9.12 -15.14 7.29
C LEU A 79 10.26 -15.50 6.34
N ASP A 80 10.04 -16.45 5.44
CA ASP A 80 11.03 -16.86 4.45
C ASP A 80 11.35 -15.74 3.45
N LEU A 81 10.33 -15.16 2.84
CA LEU A 81 10.52 -14.02 1.95
C LEU A 81 10.98 -12.77 2.69
N HIS A 82 10.44 -12.50 3.89
CA HIS A 82 10.91 -11.37 4.71
C HIS A 82 12.42 -11.40 4.91
N LYS A 83 12.97 -12.56 5.27
CA LYS A 83 14.41 -12.74 5.45
C LYS A 83 15.19 -12.43 4.18
N ILE A 84 14.76 -12.98 3.04
CA ILE A 84 15.41 -12.74 1.74
C ILE A 84 15.34 -11.25 1.36
N MET A 85 14.17 -10.60 1.55
CA MET A 85 14.01 -9.18 1.26
C MET A 85 14.97 -8.30 2.07
N LYS A 86 15.19 -8.64 3.36
CA LYS A 86 16.17 -7.93 4.20
C LYS A 86 17.61 -8.18 3.76
N GLU A 87 17.96 -9.42 3.43
CA GLU A 87 19.32 -9.79 3.00
C GLU A 87 19.67 -9.23 1.62
N GLU A 88 18.76 -9.32 0.66
CA GLU A 88 18.98 -8.89 -0.73
C GLU A 88 18.53 -7.45 -0.99
N GLN A 89 18.06 -6.73 0.05
CA GLN A 89 17.59 -5.34 -0.05
C GLN A 89 16.48 -5.14 -1.08
N ILE A 90 15.54 -6.10 -1.17
CA ILE A 90 14.37 -6.01 -2.03
C ILE A 90 13.28 -5.22 -1.28
N PRO A 91 12.78 -4.09 -1.81
CA PRO A 91 11.69 -3.36 -1.17
C PRO A 91 10.37 -4.12 -1.29
N LEU A 92 9.44 -3.89 -0.36
CA LEU A 92 8.09 -4.42 -0.47
C LEU A 92 7.38 -3.79 -1.68
N PHE A 93 6.62 -4.61 -2.38
CA PHE A 93 6.01 -4.28 -3.67
C PHE A 93 4.53 -4.62 -3.69
N ALA A 94 3.79 -3.96 -4.59
CA ALA A 94 2.38 -4.25 -4.85
C ALA A 94 2.21 -5.49 -5.74
N LEU A 95 1.09 -6.19 -5.61
CA LEU A 95 0.84 -7.41 -6.38
C LEU A 95 0.58 -7.15 -7.87
N GLU A 96 -0.10 -6.07 -8.19
CA GLU A 96 -0.51 -5.75 -9.55
C GLU A 96 0.68 -5.25 -10.38
N SER A 97 1.32 -4.15 -10.01
CA SER A 97 2.46 -3.58 -10.74
C SER A 97 3.79 -4.29 -10.47
N GLN A 98 3.97 -4.90 -9.33
CA GLN A 98 5.25 -5.36 -8.80
C GLN A 98 6.24 -4.21 -8.55
N ASP A 99 5.74 -2.97 -8.52
CA ASP A 99 6.54 -1.80 -8.19
C ASP A 99 6.67 -1.65 -6.67
N PRO A 100 7.77 -1.04 -6.19
CA PRO A 100 7.94 -0.74 -4.78
C PRO A 100 6.81 0.17 -4.28
N ILE A 101 6.18 -0.16 -3.14
CA ILE A 101 5.08 0.66 -2.62
C ILE A 101 5.52 2.04 -2.13
N ARG A 102 6.80 2.26 -1.93
CA ARG A 102 7.36 3.58 -1.67
C ARG A 102 7.12 4.58 -2.81
N ASP A 103 6.97 4.09 -4.04
CA ASP A 103 6.79 4.92 -5.23
C ASP A 103 5.31 5.28 -5.48
N PHE A 104 4.43 4.97 -4.53
CA PHE A 104 3.00 5.28 -4.58
C PHE A 104 2.70 6.61 -3.89
N ASP A 105 1.53 7.18 -4.17
CA ASP A 105 1.05 8.40 -3.51
C ASP A 105 0.49 8.10 -2.11
N PHE A 106 -0.15 6.93 -1.95
CA PHE A 106 -0.77 6.50 -0.70
C PHE A 106 -0.42 5.06 -0.35
N LEU A 107 -0.26 4.83 0.96
CA LEU A 107 -0.27 3.51 1.59
C LEU A 107 -1.43 3.46 2.58
N GLY A 108 -2.55 2.87 2.18
CA GLY A 108 -3.70 2.64 3.05
C GLY A 108 -3.60 1.28 3.75
N ILE A 109 -3.59 1.26 5.06
CA ILE A 109 -3.46 0.05 5.88
C ILE A 109 -4.75 -0.19 6.65
N THR A 110 -5.37 -1.35 6.46
CA THR A 110 -6.54 -1.74 7.25
C THR A 110 -6.12 -2.41 8.56
N ILE A 111 -6.51 -1.83 9.69
CA ILE A 111 -6.11 -2.28 11.03
C ILE A 111 -7.27 -3.04 11.65
N GLN A 112 -7.28 -4.36 11.47
CA GLN A 112 -8.42 -5.21 11.88
C GLN A 112 -8.31 -5.68 13.34
N TYR A 113 -7.10 -5.84 13.87
CA TYR A 113 -6.83 -6.30 15.24
C TYR A 113 -5.42 -5.87 15.68
N GLU A 114 -5.21 -5.77 16.97
CA GLU A 114 -3.99 -5.20 17.55
C GLU A 114 -2.75 -6.07 17.32
N MET A 115 -2.91 -7.38 17.11
CA MET A 115 -1.78 -8.28 16.86
C MET A 115 -1.05 -7.97 15.54
N CYS A 116 -1.68 -7.22 14.62
CA CYS A 116 -1.04 -6.81 13.37
C CYS A 116 -0.14 -5.55 13.49
N TYR A 117 -0.07 -4.90 14.65
CA TYR A 117 0.71 -3.67 14.82
C TYR A 117 2.18 -3.83 14.47
N THR A 118 2.79 -4.95 14.87
CA THR A 118 4.19 -5.24 14.52
C THR A 118 4.37 -5.50 13.03
N ASN A 119 3.37 -6.08 12.36
CA ASN A 119 3.40 -6.29 10.92
C ASN A 119 3.32 -4.95 10.16
N ILE A 120 2.59 -3.96 10.70
CA ILE A 120 2.54 -2.61 10.13
C ILE A 120 3.94 -1.99 10.14
N LEU A 121 4.66 -2.06 11.25
CA LEU A 121 6.03 -1.56 11.33
C LEU A 121 6.97 -2.31 10.38
N GLN A 122 6.79 -3.63 10.25
CA GLN A 122 7.53 -4.44 9.28
C GLN A 122 7.26 -4.01 7.84
N ILE A 123 6.01 -3.69 7.50
CA ILE A 123 5.63 -3.21 6.17
C ILE A 123 6.33 -1.88 5.86
N LEU A 124 6.29 -0.93 6.77
CA LEU A 124 6.98 0.36 6.61
C LEU A 124 8.49 0.17 6.42
N ASP A 125 9.13 -0.65 7.25
CA ASP A 125 10.56 -0.94 7.19
C ASP A 125 10.96 -1.63 5.87
N LEU A 126 10.24 -2.67 5.45
CA LEU A 126 10.50 -3.36 4.19
C LEU A 126 10.23 -2.47 2.96
N SER A 127 9.29 -1.54 3.06
CA SER A 127 8.99 -0.59 2.01
C SER A 127 10.00 0.56 1.94
N ARG A 128 10.90 0.67 2.91
CA ARG A 128 11.81 1.80 3.07
C ARG A 128 11.09 3.14 3.23
N ILE A 129 9.88 3.10 3.78
CA ILE A 129 9.12 4.28 4.18
C ILE A 129 9.54 4.61 5.62
N PRO A 130 9.86 5.87 5.95
CA PRO A 130 10.19 6.22 7.32
C PRO A 130 9.10 5.78 8.29
N ILE A 131 9.51 5.08 9.36
CA ILE A 131 8.57 4.46 10.31
C ILE A 131 7.73 5.55 11.00
N HIS A 132 8.39 6.59 11.51
CA HIS A 132 7.67 7.72 12.12
C HIS A 132 7.17 8.69 11.07
N SER A 133 5.91 9.12 11.20
CA SER A 133 5.27 10.06 10.27
C SER A 133 6.03 11.38 10.18
N ARG A 134 6.55 11.89 11.30
CA ARG A 134 7.37 13.13 11.35
C ARG A 134 8.64 13.09 10.51
N ASP A 135 9.14 11.91 10.16
CA ASP A 135 10.38 11.73 9.39
C ASP A 135 10.10 11.57 7.88
N ARG A 136 8.82 11.56 7.47
CA ARG A 136 8.40 11.49 6.06
C ARG A 136 8.45 12.86 5.40
N GLY A 137 8.82 12.84 4.12
CA GLY A 137 8.85 14.03 3.27
C GLY A 137 7.85 13.94 2.11
N GLU A 138 7.86 14.94 1.24
CA GLU A 138 6.95 15.05 0.09
C GLU A 138 7.07 13.92 -0.94
N THR A 139 8.16 13.17 -0.91
CA THR A 139 8.41 12.03 -1.81
C THR A 139 8.01 10.69 -1.22
N ASP A 140 7.63 10.65 0.04
CA ASP A 140 7.15 9.44 0.68
C ASP A 140 5.62 9.35 0.56
N PRO A 141 5.03 8.14 0.48
CA PRO A 141 3.58 8.03 0.42
C PRO A 141 2.91 8.49 1.71
N ILE A 142 1.71 9.03 1.59
CA ILE A 142 0.85 9.33 2.75
C ILE A 142 0.35 8.00 3.32
N VAL A 143 0.65 7.73 4.59
CA VAL A 143 0.24 6.50 5.28
C VAL A 143 -1.07 6.72 6.02
N ILE A 144 -2.12 6.01 5.58
CA ILE A 144 -3.47 6.13 6.11
C ILE A 144 -3.86 4.84 6.84
N GLY A 145 -4.34 4.97 8.07
CA GLY A 145 -4.92 3.87 8.85
C GLY A 145 -6.44 3.88 8.80
N GLY A 146 -7.03 2.73 8.48
CA GLY A 146 -8.46 2.49 8.52
C GLY A 146 -8.81 1.17 9.24
N GLY A 147 -10.10 0.88 9.40
CA GLY A 147 -10.57 -0.36 10.00
C GLY A 147 -10.89 -0.25 11.51
N PRO A 148 -11.37 -1.36 12.14
CA PRO A 148 -11.94 -1.31 13.48
C PRO A 148 -10.99 -0.78 14.56
N CYS A 149 -9.70 -1.10 14.50
CA CYS A 149 -8.76 -0.67 15.53
C CYS A 149 -8.45 0.82 15.51
N THR A 150 -8.88 1.58 14.48
CA THR A 150 -8.72 3.04 14.45
C THR A 150 -9.59 3.76 15.48
N TYR A 151 -10.53 3.09 16.15
CA TYR A 151 -11.22 3.64 17.33
C TYR A 151 -10.28 3.90 18.52
N ASN A 152 -9.10 3.25 18.55
CA ASN A 152 -8.03 3.55 19.47
C ASN A 152 -6.72 3.75 18.70
N PRO A 153 -6.51 4.93 18.09
CA PRO A 153 -5.36 5.17 17.22
C PRO A 153 -4.05 5.41 18.00
N GLU A 154 -4.13 5.76 19.28
CA GLU A 154 -2.99 6.20 20.10
C GLU A 154 -1.76 5.28 20.03
N PRO A 155 -1.89 3.93 20.08
CA PRO A 155 -0.71 3.06 20.01
C PRO A 155 0.08 3.16 18.69
N LEU A 156 -0.57 3.66 17.65
CA LEU A 156 0.01 3.80 16.30
C LEU A 156 0.13 5.25 15.83
N ALA A 157 -0.22 6.23 16.68
CA ALA A 157 -0.31 7.64 16.30
C ALA A 157 0.98 8.21 15.70
N GLU A 158 2.15 7.74 16.17
CA GLU A 158 3.44 8.22 15.65
C GLU A 158 3.81 7.64 14.27
N PHE A 159 3.10 6.60 13.79
CA PHE A 159 3.46 5.86 12.59
C PHE A 159 2.56 6.13 11.39
N PHE A 160 1.43 6.81 11.61
CA PHE A 160 0.47 7.15 10.56
C PHE A 160 0.39 8.67 10.37
N ASP A 161 0.11 9.09 9.14
CA ASP A 161 -0.14 10.50 8.82
C ASP A 161 -1.60 10.85 9.03
N ILE A 162 -2.50 9.90 8.74
CA ILE A 162 -3.96 10.07 8.84
C ILE A 162 -4.58 8.79 9.40
N PHE A 163 -5.55 8.93 10.32
CA PHE A 163 -6.49 7.86 10.66
C PHE A 163 -7.88 8.22 10.16
N TYR A 164 -8.49 7.30 9.44
CA TYR A 164 -9.87 7.40 9.07
C TYR A 164 -10.75 6.53 9.98
N ILE A 165 -11.69 7.17 10.69
CA ILE A 165 -12.59 6.52 11.63
C ILE A 165 -14.02 6.61 11.06
N GLY A 166 -14.50 5.53 10.49
CA GLY A 166 -15.83 5.46 9.85
C GLY A 166 -15.88 4.52 8.66
N GLU A 167 -16.94 4.64 7.88
CA GLU A 167 -17.17 3.87 6.66
C GLU A 167 -16.35 4.46 5.51
N GLY A 168 -15.32 3.73 5.07
CA GLY A 168 -14.37 4.19 4.05
C GLY A 168 -15.03 4.60 2.74
N GLU A 169 -16.12 3.94 2.37
CA GLU A 169 -16.84 4.12 1.11
C GLU A 169 -17.40 5.54 0.90
N THR A 170 -17.53 6.32 1.96
CA THR A 170 -18.17 7.65 1.90
C THR A 170 -17.20 8.81 1.71
N VAL A 171 -15.92 8.65 1.97
CA VAL A 171 -14.95 9.77 2.10
C VAL A 171 -13.79 9.69 1.11
N TYR A 172 -13.51 8.51 0.57
CA TYR A 172 -12.31 8.35 -0.25
C TYR A 172 -12.30 9.21 -1.51
N ASP A 173 -13.44 9.41 -2.17
CA ASP A 173 -13.50 10.29 -3.34
C ASP A 173 -13.10 11.72 -3.01
N GLU A 174 -13.62 12.25 -1.89
CA GLU A 174 -13.28 13.60 -1.42
C GLU A 174 -11.79 13.72 -1.05
N LEU A 175 -11.23 12.69 -0.41
CA LEU A 175 -9.81 12.65 -0.05
C LEU A 175 -8.91 12.66 -1.28
N LEU A 176 -9.22 11.82 -2.27
CA LEU A 176 -8.43 11.71 -3.50
C LEU A 176 -8.52 12.98 -4.34
N ASP A 177 -9.69 13.59 -4.43
CA ASP A 177 -9.88 14.85 -5.13
C ASP A 177 -9.15 16.00 -4.44
N ALA A 178 -9.22 16.10 -3.10
CA ALA A 178 -8.45 17.07 -2.34
C ALA A 178 -6.93 16.91 -2.52
N TYR A 179 -6.44 15.68 -2.57
CA TYR A 179 -5.03 15.41 -2.84
C TYR A 179 -4.61 15.89 -4.23
N LYS A 180 -5.41 15.65 -5.26
CA LYS A 180 -5.13 16.14 -6.62
C LYS A 180 -5.07 17.66 -6.67
N GLU A 181 -6.02 18.33 -6.02
CA GLU A 181 -6.03 19.80 -5.92
C GLU A 181 -4.76 20.31 -5.23
N TYR A 182 -4.36 19.69 -4.14
CA TYR A 182 -3.13 20.05 -3.41
C TYR A 182 -1.88 19.88 -4.28
N ARG A 183 -1.74 18.75 -4.97
CA ARG A 183 -0.61 18.51 -5.89
C ARG A 183 -0.58 19.54 -7.03
N ALA A 184 -1.72 19.88 -7.59
CA ALA A 184 -1.81 20.91 -8.62
C ALA A 184 -1.34 22.27 -8.09
N CYS A 185 -1.72 22.66 -6.87
CA CYS A 185 -1.24 23.89 -6.23
C CYS A 185 0.29 23.90 -6.04
N LEU A 186 0.89 22.79 -5.63
CA LEU A 186 2.34 22.68 -5.46
C LEU A 186 3.11 22.89 -6.78
N LEU A 187 2.59 22.37 -7.89
CA LEU A 187 3.19 22.55 -9.22
C LEU A 187 3.19 24.03 -9.66
N TYR A 188 2.19 24.80 -9.26
CA TYR A 188 2.11 26.24 -9.55
C TYR A 188 2.99 27.11 -8.63
N THR A 189 3.30 26.63 -7.42
CA THR A 189 4.08 27.40 -6.42
C THR A 189 5.57 27.01 -6.43
N SER A 190 5.95 25.96 -7.12
CA SER A 190 7.37 25.57 -7.29
C SER A 190 8.08 26.62 -8.15
N PRO A 191 9.17 27.25 -7.69
CA PRO A 191 9.93 28.16 -8.53
C PRO A 191 10.44 27.38 -9.75
N SER A 192 10.12 27.92 -10.95
CA SER A 192 10.63 27.41 -12.21
C SER A 192 12.15 27.31 -12.15
N PRO A 193 12.77 26.22 -12.63
CA PRO A 193 14.23 26.07 -12.63
C PRO A 193 14.95 27.13 -13.46
#